data_1852d8654cda1de27da24b59943bfca6
#
_entry.id   1852d8654cda1de27da24b59943bfca6
#
_cell.length_a   1.000
_cell.length_b   1.000
_cell.length_c   1.000
_cell.angle_alpha   90.00
_cell.angle_beta   90.00
_cell.angle_gamma   90.00
#
_symmetry.space_group_name_H-M   'P 1'
#
loop_
_entity.id
_entity.type
_entity.pdbx_description
1 polymer ?
#
loop_
_entity_poly.entity_id
_entity_poly.type
_entity_poly.pdbx_seq_one_letter_code
_entity_poly.pdbx_strand_id
1 'polypeptide(L)'
;MARRKSAIWVQQRADNEMTIASDLLQQHIQTLVDDNVRWQSLIADDILWELAYAPSLGHPAQLSGRNEAVRHATWFVGAVENFRFFDLNVYALADVQGAVAEVKGEGLIKSTGRMYRQNYVIFLRAMDGKIAFLREYFDPVRAAKALNTPVLGLES
;
A
#
# COMPACT_ATOMS: atom_id res chain seq x y z
N MET A 1 -10.37 -9.23 -35.46
CA MET A 1 -9.94 -9.83 -34.16
C MET A 1 -9.71 -8.85 -33.02
N ALA A 2 -9.69 -7.55 -33.24
CA ALA A 2 -9.43 -6.53 -32.19
C ALA A 2 -10.65 -6.20 -31.29
N ARG A 3 -11.87 -6.56 -31.68
CA ARG A 3 -13.10 -6.18 -30.92
C ARG A 3 -13.43 -7.05 -29.69
N ARG A 4 -12.83 -8.24 -29.53
CA ARG A 4 -13.12 -9.11 -28.38
C ARG A 4 -12.30 -8.77 -27.12
N LYS A 5 -11.13 -8.12 -27.26
CA LYS A 5 -10.30 -7.75 -26.09
C LYS A 5 -10.83 -6.55 -25.32
N SER A 6 -11.47 -5.60 -26.01
CA SER A 6 -12.05 -4.43 -25.34
C SER A 6 -13.31 -4.73 -24.54
N ALA A 7 -14.09 -5.74 -24.95
CA ALA A 7 -15.32 -6.15 -24.26
C ALA A 7 -15.03 -6.79 -22.88
N ILE A 8 -13.94 -7.56 -22.75
CA ILE A 8 -13.58 -8.22 -21.49
C ILE A 8 -13.17 -7.19 -20.43
N TRP A 9 -12.43 -6.17 -20.81
CA TRP A 9 -12.02 -5.12 -19.87
C TRP A 9 -13.17 -4.21 -19.43
N VAL A 10 -14.12 -3.97 -20.30
CA VAL A 10 -15.32 -3.17 -19.95
C VAL A 10 -16.26 -3.95 -19.03
N GLN A 11 -16.38 -5.27 -19.22
CA GLN A 11 -17.20 -6.13 -18.37
C GLN A 11 -16.63 -6.23 -16.94
N GLN A 12 -15.30 -6.34 -16.79
CA GLN A 12 -14.66 -6.36 -15.47
C GLN A 12 -14.84 -5.08 -14.68
N ARG A 13 -14.96 -3.93 -15.33
CA ARG A 13 -15.25 -2.65 -14.66
C ARG A 13 -16.70 -2.54 -14.18
N ALA A 14 -17.63 -3.10 -14.92
CA ALA A 14 -19.06 -3.08 -14.57
C ALA A 14 -19.38 -4.02 -13.40
N ASP A 15 -18.62 -5.12 -13.23
CA ASP A 15 -18.82 -6.12 -12.20
C ASP A 15 -18.02 -5.83 -10.90
N ASN A 16 -17.29 -4.70 -10.85
CA ASN A 16 -16.46 -4.32 -9.71
C ASN A 16 -17.26 -3.55 -8.66
N GLU A 17 -18.30 -4.20 -8.12
CA GLU A 17 -19.07 -3.64 -7.01
C GLU A 17 -18.20 -3.51 -5.75
N MET A 18 -18.45 -2.46 -4.95
CA MET A 18 -17.79 -2.21 -3.67
C MET A 18 -18.06 -3.37 -2.69
N THR A 19 -17.00 -4.05 -2.26
CA THR A 19 -17.05 -5.08 -1.22
C THR A 19 -16.51 -4.53 0.10
N ILE A 20 -16.66 -5.29 1.19
CA ILE A 20 -16.08 -4.93 2.49
C ILE A 20 -14.57 -4.68 2.36
N ALA A 21 -13.86 -5.58 1.68
CA ALA A 21 -12.41 -5.46 1.51
C ALA A 21 -12.03 -4.28 0.60
N SER A 22 -12.75 -4.05 -0.50
CA SER A 22 -12.45 -2.93 -1.40
C SER A 22 -12.74 -1.58 -0.73
N ASP A 23 -13.78 -1.48 0.08
CA ASP A 23 -14.08 -0.29 0.87
C ASP A 23 -13.00 -0.04 1.93
N LEU A 24 -12.58 -1.05 2.68
CA LEU A 24 -11.48 -0.93 3.64
C LEU A 24 -10.17 -0.53 2.98
N LEU A 25 -9.87 -1.06 1.79
CA LEU A 25 -8.66 -0.70 1.06
C LEU A 25 -8.69 0.76 0.60
N GLN A 26 -9.83 1.23 0.11
CA GLN A 26 -10.01 2.64 -0.21
C GLN A 26 -9.83 3.53 1.02
N GLN A 27 -10.43 3.17 2.16
CA GLN A 27 -10.27 3.90 3.41
C GLN A 27 -8.82 3.86 3.91
N HIS A 28 -8.12 2.74 3.75
CA HIS A 28 -6.69 2.63 4.08
C HIS A 28 -5.87 3.71 3.35
N ILE A 29 -6.06 3.84 2.05
CA ILE A 29 -5.37 4.87 1.25
C ILE A 29 -5.78 6.29 1.66
N GLN A 30 -7.05 6.52 1.93
CA GLN A 30 -7.56 7.85 2.28
C GLN A 30 -7.11 8.33 3.66
N THR A 31 -6.84 7.42 4.60
CA THR A 31 -6.64 7.79 6.01
C THR A 31 -5.24 7.55 6.54
N LEU A 32 -4.44 6.69 5.91
CA LEU A 32 -3.10 6.32 6.41
C LEU A 32 -2.25 7.55 6.76
N VAL A 33 -2.23 8.54 5.88
CA VAL A 33 -1.43 9.76 6.05
C VAL A 33 -2.29 10.91 6.57
N ASP A 34 -3.45 11.13 5.98
CA ASP A 34 -4.26 12.33 6.20
C ASP A 34 -5.10 12.28 7.48
N ASP A 35 -5.44 11.08 7.96
CA ASP A 35 -6.18 10.87 9.21
C ASP A 35 -5.73 9.56 9.87
N ASN A 36 -4.51 9.56 10.38
CA ASN A 36 -3.88 8.36 10.94
C ASN A 36 -4.62 7.83 12.17
N VAL A 37 -5.27 8.66 12.95
CA VAL A 37 -6.10 8.22 14.09
C VAL A 37 -7.26 7.35 13.60
N ARG A 38 -7.95 7.78 12.54
CA ARG A 38 -9.01 6.98 11.93
C ARG A 38 -8.46 5.71 11.30
N TRP A 39 -7.31 5.79 10.62
CA TRP A 39 -6.64 4.61 10.06
C TRP A 39 -6.40 3.54 11.13
N GLN A 40 -5.95 3.93 12.31
CA GLN A 40 -5.75 3.00 13.42
C GLN A 40 -7.02 2.28 13.86
N SER A 41 -8.19 2.88 13.66
CA SER A 41 -9.48 2.24 13.93
C SER A 41 -9.89 1.19 12.90
N LEU A 42 -9.26 1.20 11.72
CA LEU A 42 -9.56 0.25 10.63
C LEU A 42 -8.81 -1.07 10.76
N ILE A 43 -7.69 -1.10 11.48
CA ILE A 43 -6.80 -2.27 11.55
C ILE A 43 -7.15 -3.19 12.71
N ALA A 44 -7.01 -4.51 12.48
CA ALA A 44 -7.15 -5.52 13.51
C ALA A 44 -5.96 -5.47 14.48
N ASP A 45 -6.17 -5.94 15.72
CA ASP A 45 -5.10 -5.98 16.72
C ASP A 45 -3.95 -6.92 16.32
N ASP A 46 -4.27 -7.99 15.61
CA ASP A 46 -3.34 -9.00 15.11
C ASP A 46 -2.99 -8.82 13.62
N ILE A 47 -3.12 -7.63 13.10
CA ILE A 47 -2.77 -7.32 11.70
C ILE A 47 -1.39 -7.85 11.34
N LEU A 48 -1.28 -8.44 10.15
CA LEU A 48 -0.02 -8.74 9.50
C LEU A 48 0.16 -7.83 8.29
N TRP A 49 1.22 -7.03 8.30
CA TRP A 49 1.57 -6.15 7.19
C TRP A 49 2.89 -6.60 6.56
N GLU A 50 2.82 -7.14 5.36
CA GLU A 50 4.00 -7.55 4.60
C GLU A 50 4.47 -6.42 3.70
N LEU A 51 5.77 -6.18 3.73
CA LEU A 51 6.49 -5.26 2.85
C LEU A 51 7.44 -6.09 1.98
N ALA A 52 6.93 -6.59 0.85
CA ALA A 52 7.57 -7.67 0.09
C ALA A 52 9.01 -7.38 -0.33
N TYR A 53 9.32 -6.11 -0.68
CA TYR A 53 10.65 -5.71 -1.14
C TYR A 53 11.47 -4.91 -0.11
N ALA A 54 10.97 -4.75 1.11
CA ALA A 54 11.69 -4.06 2.18
C ALA A 54 13.05 -4.69 2.53
N PRO A 55 13.22 -6.05 2.48
CA PRO A 55 14.54 -6.66 2.71
C PRO A 55 15.62 -6.18 1.75
N SER A 56 15.29 -5.80 0.52
CA SER A 56 16.26 -5.21 -0.42
C SER A 56 16.85 -3.87 0.08
N LEU A 57 16.20 -3.24 1.06
CA LEU A 57 16.65 -1.99 1.69
C LEU A 57 17.18 -2.22 3.12
N GLY A 58 17.32 -3.47 3.55
CA GLY A 58 17.76 -3.82 4.90
C GLY A 58 16.69 -3.70 5.98
N HIS A 59 15.41 -3.66 5.61
CA HIS A 59 14.28 -3.60 6.54
C HIS A 59 13.54 -4.94 6.63
N PRO A 60 12.82 -5.21 7.75
CA PRO A 60 12.02 -6.42 7.86
C PRO A 60 10.94 -6.54 6.78
N ALA A 61 10.68 -7.77 6.34
CA ALA A 61 9.63 -8.06 5.37
C ALA A 61 8.22 -8.02 5.99
N GLN A 62 8.10 -8.08 7.30
CA GLN A 62 6.82 -8.18 8.00
C GLN A 62 6.76 -7.28 9.22
N LEU A 63 5.58 -6.73 9.43
CA LEU A 63 5.17 -6.03 10.65
C LEU A 63 4.03 -6.85 11.27
N SER A 64 4.22 -7.33 12.48
CA SER A 64 3.26 -8.21 13.15
C SER A 64 2.59 -7.49 14.31
N GLY A 65 1.28 -7.38 14.22
CA GLY A 65 0.45 -6.77 15.24
C GLY A 65 0.34 -5.25 15.12
N ARG A 66 -0.66 -4.73 15.83
CA ARG A 66 -1.05 -3.32 15.83
C ARG A 66 0.11 -2.38 16.16
N ASN A 67 0.88 -2.70 17.20
CA ASN A 67 1.95 -1.81 17.67
C ASN A 67 3.05 -1.61 16.63
N GLU A 68 3.46 -2.68 15.95
CA GLU A 68 4.45 -2.58 14.86
C GLU A 68 3.90 -1.83 13.65
N ALA A 69 2.65 -2.12 13.26
CA ALA A 69 1.99 -1.46 12.16
C ALA A 69 1.85 0.06 12.38
N VAL A 70 1.39 0.46 13.58
CA VAL A 70 1.24 1.87 13.95
C VAL A 70 2.60 2.57 14.01
N ARG A 71 3.61 1.91 14.56
CA ARG A 71 4.97 2.47 14.62
C ARG A 71 5.54 2.73 13.23
N HIS A 72 5.36 1.79 12.32
CA HIS A 72 5.80 1.93 10.93
C HIS A 72 5.07 3.09 10.22
N ALA A 73 3.75 3.15 10.33
CA ALA A 73 2.95 4.22 9.74
C ALA A 73 3.35 5.59 10.30
N THR A 74 3.54 5.70 11.60
CA THR A 74 3.98 6.93 12.26
C THR A 74 5.36 7.37 11.78
N TRP A 75 6.30 6.42 11.67
CA TRP A 75 7.62 6.71 11.12
C TRP A 75 7.53 7.24 9.69
N PHE A 76 6.75 6.60 8.83
CA PHE A 76 6.60 7.00 7.43
C PHE A 76 6.00 8.41 7.31
N VAL A 77 4.90 8.67 8.00
CA VAL A 77 4.26 9.99 8.02
C VAL A 77 5.22 11.07 8.52
N GLY A 78 6.05 10.75 9.50
CA GLY A 78 7.05 11.67 10.04
C GLY A 78 8.26 11.89 9.13
N ALA A 79 8.64 10.90 8.32
CA ALA A 79 9.82 10.93 7.46
C ALA A 79 9.57 11.58 6.10
N VAL A 80 8.33 11.58 5.62
CA VAL A 80 7.98 12.06 4.28
C VAL A 80 7.04 13.27 4.39
N GLU A 81 7.51 14.41 3.93
CA GLU A 81 6.75 15.66 3.94
C GLU A 81 5.78 15.72 2.78
N ASN A 82 4.56 16.15 3.05
CA ASN A 82 3.49 16.33 2.06
C ASN A 82 3.25 15.08 1.20
N PHE A 83 3.32 13.90 1.81
CA PHE A 83 3.04 12.66 1.09
C PHE A 83 1.57 12.60 0.71
N ARG A 84 1.30 12.26 -0.54
CA ARG A 84 -0.05 12.04 -1.05
C ARG A 84 -0.10 10.80 -1.93
N PHE A 85 -1.21 10.10 -1.85
CA PHE A 85 -1.58 9.08 -2.81
C PHE A 85 -2.41 9.70 -3.95
N PHE A 86 -2.26 9.16 -5.15
CA PHE A 86 -3.04 9.57 -6.33
C PHE A 86 -3.14 8.43 -7.34
N ASP A 87 -4.01 8.56 -8.35
CA ASP A 87 -4.28 7.53 -9.36
C ASP A 87 -4.65 6.18 -8.73
N LEU A 88 -5.59 6.20 -7.78
CA LEU A 88 -6.07 5.00 -7.10
C LEU A 88 -7.02 4.20 -7.97
N ASN A 89 -6.72 2.91 -8.16
CA ASN A 89 -7.62 1.92 -8.73
C ASN A 89 -7.75 0.76 -7.74
N VAL A 90 -8.98 0.46 -7.33
CA VAL A 90 -9.29 -0.63 -6.41
C VAL A 90 -10.05 -1.72 -7.14
N TYR A 91 -9.63 -2.96 -6.94
CA TYR A 91 -10.21 -4.15 -7.54
C TYR A 91 -10.69 -5.09 -6.45
N ALA A 92 -11.99 -5.38 -6.43
CA ALA A 92 -12.54 -6.43 -5.58
C ALA A 92 -12.13 -7.79 -6.13
N LEU A 93 -11.75 -8.71 -5.25
CA LEU A 93 -11.48 -10.09 -5.60
C LEU A 93 -12.78 -10.91 -5.61
N ALA A 94 -12.73 -12.12 -6.14
CA ALA A 94 -13.86 -13.06 -6.09
C ALA A 94 -14.28 -13.37 -4.65
N ASP A 95 -13.30 -13.44 -3.73
CA ASP A 95 -13.55 -13.46 -2.29
C ASP A 95 -13.81 -12.00 -1.82
N VAL A 96 -15.00 -11.75 -1.28
CA VAL A 96 -15.42 -10.42 -0.79
C VAL A 96 -14.57 -9.88 0.36
N GLN A 97 -13.80 -10.74 1.03
CA GLN A 97 -12.85 -10.37 2.09
C GLN A 97 -11.48 -9.99 1.54
N GLY A 98 -11.28 -10.03 0.22
CA GLY A 98 -10.03 -9.67 -0.44
C GLY A 98 -10.20 -8.55 -1.44
N ALA A 99 -9.19 -7.68 -1.55
CA ALA A 99 -9.11 -6.62 -2.56
C ALA A 99 -7.64 -6.30 -2.91
N VAL A 100 -7.46 -5.70 -4.07
CA VAL A 100 -6.16 -5.23 -4.57
C VAL A 100 -6.29 -3.77 -5.00
N ALA A 101 -5.29 -2.97 -4.72
CA ALA A 101 -5.18 -1.60 -5.23
C ALA A 101 -3.89 -1.41 -6.02
N GLU A 102 -3.99 -0.63 -7.08
CA GLU A 102 -2.84 0.04 -7.70
C GLU A 102 -2.95 1.52 -7.37
N VAL A 103 -1.88 2.11 -6.89
CA VAL A 103 -1.86 3.52 -6.48
C VAL A 103 -0.47 4.10 -6.60
N LYS A 104 -0.39 5.38 -6.89
CA LYS A 104 0.87 6.13 -6.88
C LYS A 104 0.96 6.95 -5.61
N GLY A 105 2.19 7.25 -5.20
CA GLY A 105 2.46 8.14 -4.08
C GLY A 105 3.63 9.05 -4.37
N GLU A 106 3.65 10.24 -3.77
CA GLU A 106 4.79 11.14 -3.83
C GLU A 106 4.87 12.00 -2.57
N GLY A 107 6.09 12.37 -2.22
CA GLY A 107 6.39 13.25 -1.11
C GLY A 107 7.88 13.53 -1.02
N LEU A 108 8.27 14.43 -0.12
CA LEU A 108 9.65 14.82 0.09
C LEU A 108 10.24 14.06 1.28
N ILE A 109 11.34 13.34 1.06
CA ILE A 109 12.09 12.71 2.15
C ILE A 109 12.83 13.81 2.94
N LYS A 110 12.45 14.02 4.19
CA LYS A 110 13.00 15.08 5.03
C LYS A 110 14.52 14.96 5.24
N SER A 111 14.99 13.73 5.45
CA SER A 111 16.41 13.47 5.75
C SER A 111 17.35 13.71 4.55
N THR A 112 16.87 13.61 3.32
CA THR A 112 17.69 13.75 2.11
C THR A 112 17.33 14.97 1.27
N GLY A 113 16.16 15.56 1.45
CA GLY A 113 15.62 16.60 0.59
C GLY A 113 15.24 16.12 -0.80
N ARG A 114 15.12 14.81 -1.01
CA ARG A 114 14.82 14.20 -2.31
C ARG A 114 13.34 13.88 -2.44
N MET A 115 12.81 14.04 -3.65
CA MET A 115 11.46 13.59 -3.96
C MET A 115 11.40 12.07 -4.02
N TYR A 116 10.42 11.52 -3.31
CA TYR A 116 10.05 10.12 -3.34
C TYR A 116 8.79 9.97 -4.18
N ARG A 117 8.91 9.29 -5.31
CA ARG A 117 7.79 8.94 -6.19
C ARG A 117 7.73 7.43 -6.30
N GLN A 118 6.56 6.87 -6.07
CA GLN A 118 6.41 5.42 -5.96
C GLN A 118 5.16 4.93 -6.68
N ASN A 119 5.22 3.70 -7.14
CA ASN A 119 4.09 2.91 -7.58
C ASN A 119 3.89 1.77 -6.59
N TYR A 120 2.65 1.61 -6.13
CA TYR A 120 2.30 0.56 -5.18
C TYR A 120 1.27 -0.40 -5.77
N VAL A 121 1.41 -1.68 -5.42
CA VAL A 121 0.35 -2.67 -5.49
C VAL A 121 0.11 -3.16 -4.07
N ILE A 122 -1.12 -3.11 -3.61
CA ILE A 122 -1.47 -3.43 -2.22
C ILE A 122 -2.58 -4.46 -2.21
N PHE A 123 -2.30 -5.62 -1.59
CA PHE A 123 -3.31 -6.63 -1.26
C PHE A 123 -3.84 -6.38 0.14
N LEU A 124 -5.14 -6.53 0.30
CA LEU A 124 -5.81 -6.44 1.59
C LEU A 124 -6.70 -7.66 1.81
N ARG A 125 -6.69 -8.18 3.04
CA ARG A 125 -7.72 -9.10 3.54
C ARG A 125 -8.39 -8.51 4.76
N ALA A 126 -9.71 -8.60 4.75
CA ALA A 126 -10.54 -8.20 5.87
C ALA A 126 -10.91 -9.41 6.72
N MET A 127 -11.09 -9.19 8.02
CA MET A 127 -11.67 -10.13 8.95
C MET A 127 -12.44 -9.34 10.00
N ASP A 128 -13.71 -9.75 10.25
CA ASP A 128 -14.58 -9.09 11.24
C ASP A 128 -14.67 -7.55 11.04
N GLY A 129 -14.71 -7.11 9.78
CA GLY A 129 -14.84 -5.70 9.43
C GLY A 129 -13.56 -4.87 9.63
N LYS A 130 -12.43 -5.51 9.89
CA LYS A 130 -11.12 -4.86 10.08
C LYS A 130 -10.11 -5.33 9.03
N ILE A 131 -9.06 -4.53 8.85
CA ILE A 131 -7.91 -4.91 8.03
C ILE A 131 -7.06 -5.89 8.81
N ALA A 132 -7.11 -7.18 8.43
CA ALA A 132 -6.35 -8.23 9.08
C ALA A 132 -5.00 -8.49 8.40
N PHE A 133 -4.91 -8.20 7.11
CA PHE A 133 -3.71 -8.45 6.31
C PHE A 133 -3.53 -7.35 5.25
N LEU A 134 -2.30 -6.89 5.13
CA LEU A 134 -1.81 -6.04 4.03
C LEU A 134 -0.55 -6.66 3.44
N ARG A 135 -0.43 -6.66 2.11
CA ARG A 135 0.84 -6.92 1.42
C ARG A 135 1.09 -5.81 0.43
N GLU A 136 2.20 -5.13 0.58
CA GLU A 136 2.58 -3.99 -0.20
C GLU A 136 3.80 -4.30 -1.06
N TYR A 137 3.67 -4.04 -2.36
CA TYR A 137 4.75 -4.07 -3.33
C TYR A 137 5.08 -2.64 -3.74
N PHE A 138 6.33 -2.29 -3.67
CA PHE A 138 6.85 -1.00 -4.11
C PHE A 138 8.18 -1.19 -4.85
N ASP A 139 8.59 -0.21 -5.64
CA ASP A 139 9.87 -0.23 -6.33
C ASP A 139 11.01 0.09 -5.35
N PRO A 140 11.85 -0.88 -4.99
CA PRO A 140 12.93 -0.66 -4.02
C PRO A 140 14.03 0.26 -4.55
N VAL A 141 14.21 0.34 -5.85
CA VAL A 141 15.21 1.24 -6.47
C VAL A 141 14.80 2.70 -6.28
N ARG A 142 13.52 3.01 -6.49
CA ARG A 142 13.00 4.36 -6.24
C ARG A 142 13.12 4.76 -4.77
N ALA A 143 12.79 3.84 -3.86
CA ALA A 143 12.94 4.06 -2.43
C ALA A 143 14.41 4.28 -2.04
N ALA A 144 15.32 3.45 -2.53
CA ALA A 144 16.76 3.55 -2.27
C ALA A 144 17.32 4.90 -2.74
N LYS A 145 16.95 5.35 -3.93
CA LYS A 145 17.38 6.65 -4.47
C LYS A 145 16.89 7.82 -3.61
N ALA A 146 15.63 7.81 -3.21
CA ALA A 146 15.04 8.87 -2.39
C ALA A 146 15.65 8.91 -0.98
N LEU A 147 15.87 7.74 -0.38
CA LEU A 147 16.45 7.59 0.96
C LEU A 147 17.98 7.70 0.99
N ASN A 148 18.63 7.73 -0.17
CA ASN A 148 20.10 7.66 -0.30
C ASN A 148 20.69 6.46 0.43
N THR A 149 20.13 5.29 0.22
CA THR A 149 20.55 4.01 0.81
C THR A 149 20.86 2.99 -0.29
N PRO A 150 21.76 2.04 -0.05
CA PRO A 150 22.05 1.00 -1.04
C PRO A 150 20.89 0.02 -1.18
N VAL A 151 20.80 -0.63 -2.34
CA VAL A 151 19.98 -1.82 -2.56
C VAL A 151 20.87 -3.03 -2.31
N LEU A 152 20.51 -3.85 -1.32
CA LEU A 152 21.29 -5.03 -0.95
C LEU A 152 21.36 -6.04 -2.10
N GLY A 153 22.56 -6.59 -2.33
CA GLY A 153 22.80 -7.56 -3.40
C GLY A 153 23.13 -6.95 -4.77
N LEU A 154 23.13 -5.63 -4.91
CA LEU A 154 23.57 -4.93 -6.11
C LEU A 154 24.98 -4.32 -5.97
N GLU A 155 25.64 -4.60 -4.88
CA GLU A 155 27.02 -4.15 -4.64
C GLU A 155 27.98 -4.99 -5.48
N SER A 156 28.69 -4.35 -6.41
CA SER A 156 29.75 -4.98 -7.20
C SER A 156 31.07 -5.01 -6.44
#